data_7613082ff7fa52b561977e4575a579d3
#
_entry.id   7613082ff7fa52b561977e4575a579d3
#
_cell.length_a   1.000
_cell.length_b   1.000
_cell.length_c   1.000
_cell.angle_alpha   90.00
_cell.angle_beta   90.00
_cell.angle_gamma   90.00
#
_symmetry.space_group_name_H-M   'P 1'
#
loop_
_entity.id
_entity.type
_entity.pdbx_description
1 polymer ?
#
loop_
_entity_poly.entity_id
_entity_poly.type
_entity_poly.pdbx_seq_one_letter_code
_entity_poly.pdbx_strand_id
1 'polypeptide(L)'
;MPLQRHRLGGGCGRVPPHQERHVALLWLGVAMIVMPMATRMVVDNATVLANFFAISELTVGLTVVAIGTSLPELATAIAGARKGENDIAIGNIIGANILNIVLVLGLPALIAPGTFAAEAFTRDYGVMLLVSLIFAALCWRRKQQPGRLAGALLLGGFVLWLAMLYWTAPLFVE
;
A
#
# COMPACT_ATOMS: atom_id res chain seq x y z
N MET A 1 41.15 28.35 16.55
CA MET A 1 40.54 27.43 15.57
C MET A 1 39.29 26.87 16.21
N PRO A 2 38.05 27.37 15.93
CA PRO A 2 36.84 26.92 16.61
C PRO A 2 36.25 25.72 15.81
N LEU A 3 36.06 24.62 16.56
CA LEU A 3 35.39 23.41 16.09
C LEU A 3 33.93 23.72 15.70
N GLN A 4 33.62 23.64 14.41
CA GLN A 4 32.25 23.65 13.92
C GLN A 4 31.53 22.42 14.48
N ARG A 5 30.65 22.63 15.44
CA ARG A 5 29.64 21.64 15.83
C ARG A 5 28.70 21.44 14.67
N HIS A 6 28.86 20.33 13.96
CA HIS A 6 27.84 19.80 13.07
C HIS A 6 26.57 19.61 13.92
N ARG A 7 25.62 20.52 13.77
CA ARG A 7 24.25 20.32 14.25
C ARG A 7 23.68 19.15 13.47
N LEU A 8 23.64 18.01 14.08
CA LEU A 8 22.71 16.95 13.71
C LEU A 8 21.30 17.50 14.01
N GLY A 9 20.77 18.28 13.10
CA GLY A 9 19.39 18.72 13.09
C GLY A 9 18.55 17.55 12.67
N GLY A 10 18.18 16.68 13.62
CA GLY A 10 17.04 15.80 13.45
C GLY A 10 15.85 16.69 13.13
N GLY A 11 15.35 16.59 11.90
CA GLY A 11 14.15 17.28 11.45
C GLY A 11 12.92 16.67 12.13
N CYS A 12 12.79 16.93 13.43
CA CYS A 12 11.50 16.78 14.10
C CYS A 12 10.58 17.80 13.43
N GLY A 13 9.62 17.36 12.65
CA GLY A 13 8.73 18.18 11.85
C GLY A 13 8.22 19.34 12.68
N ARG A 14 8.47 20.58 12.22
CA ARG A 14 7.94 21.77 12.86
C ARG A 14 6.43 21.62 12.94
N VAL A 15 5.92 21.52 14.16
CA VAL A 15 4.47 21.53 14.37
C VAL A 15 3.96 22.87 13.84
N PRO A 16 3.03 22.87 12.87
CA PRO A 16 2.54 24.12 12.28
C PRO A 16 1.92 25.03 13.34
N PRO A 17 2.01 26.38 13.21
CA PRO A 17 1.34 27.31 14.08
C PRO A 17 -0.17 27.03 14.12
N HIS A 18 -0.84 27.47 15.18
CA HIS A 18 -2.26 27.14 15.45
C HIS A 18 -3.21 27.37 14.26
N GLN A 19 -2.94 28.39 13.46
CA GLN A 19 -3.77 28.73 12.28
C GLN A 19 -3.63 27.69 11.15
N GLU A 20 -2.46 27.07 10.99
CA GLU A 20 -2.23 26.01 10.01
C GLU A 20 -2.83 24.68 10.47
N ARG A 21 -3.01 24.45 11.76
CA ARG A 21 -3.66 23.23 12.29
C ARG A 21 -5.12 23.12 11.87
N HIS A 22 -5.88 24.20 11.93
CA HIS A 22 -7.28 24.17 11.51
C HIS A 22 -7.41 23.85 10.01
N VAL A 23 -6.56 24.46 9.20
CA VAL A 23 -6.51 24.18 7.76
C VAL A 23 -6.09 22.73 7.51
N ALA A 24 -5.07 22.21 8.20
CA ALA A 24 -4.65 20.83 8.08
C ALA A 24 -5.73 19.84 8.51
N LEU A 25 -6.44 20.11 9.60
CA LEU A 25 -7.57 19.30 10.06
C LEU A 25 -8.73 19.32 9.08
N LEU A 26 -9.02 20.47 8.48
CA LEU A 26 -10.06 20.60 7.45
C LEU A 26 -9.70 19.76 6.23
N TRP A 27 -8.47 19.87 5.71
CA TRP A 27 -8.01 19.05 4.60
C TRP A 27 -7.98 17.56 4.93
N LEU A 28 -7.60 17.19 6.16
CA LEU A 28 -7.68 15.81 6.61
C LEU A 28 -9.13 15.30 6.60
N GLY A 29 -10.07 16.08 7.12
CA GLY A 29 -11.50 15.74 7.08
C GLY A 29 -12.04 15.59 5.66
N VAL A 30 -11.69 16.53 4.77
CA VAL A 30 -12.05 16.43 3.34
C VAL A 30 -11.46 15.17 2.72
N ALA A 31 -10.18 14.88 2.96
CA ALA A 31 -9.52 13.68 2.42
C ALA A 31 -10.18 12.39 2.93
N MET A 32 -10.52 12.31 4.21
CA MET A 32 -11.21 11.16 4.81
C MET A 32 -12.59 10.88 4.20
N ILE A 33 -13.24 11.88 3.63
CA ILE A 33 -14.53 11.71 2.93
C ILE A 33 -14.32 11.45 1.44
N VAL A 34 -13.51 12.27 0.78
CA VAL A 34 -13.32 12.23 -0.67
C VAL A 34 -12.61 10.95 -1.12
N MET A 35 -11.59 10.48 -0.36
CA MET A 35 -10.83 9.28 -0.76
C MET A 35 -11.70 8.01 -0.76
N PRO A 36 -12.46 7.66 0.29
CA PRO A 36 -13.33 6.49 0.23
C PRO A 36 -14.39 6.58 -0.86
N MET A 37 -14.97 7.78 -1.10
CA MET A 37 -15.94 7.97 -2.18
C MET A 37 -15.29 7.75 -3.55
N ALA A 38 -14.13 8.32 -3.80
CA ALA A 38 -13.39 8.15 -5.05
C ALA A 38 -12.98 6.69 -5.26
N THR A 39 -12.47 6.02 -4.22
CA THR A 39 -12.13 4.59 -4.27
C THR A 39 -13.35 3.75 -4.61
N ARG A 40 -14.49 4.00 -3.95
CA ARG A 40 -15.72 3.27 -4.25
C ARG A 40 -16.15 3.45 -5.71
N MET A 41 -16.13 4.68 -6.22
CA MET A 41 -16.44 4.94 -7.63
C MET A 41 -15.52 4.17 -8.58
N VAL A 42 -14.23 4.10 -8.29
CA VAL A 42 -13.26 3.33 -9.09
C VAL A 42 -13.58 1.84 -9.05
N VAL A 43 -13.84 1.30 -7.86
CA VAL A 43 -14.15 -0.14 -7.67
C VAL A 43 -15.46 -0.50 -8.39
N ASP A 44 -16.52 0.26 -8.17
CA ASP A 44 -17.84 -0.02 -8.76
C ASP A 44 -17.76 0.01 -10.31
N ASN A 45 -17.10 1.01 -10.89
CA ASN A 45 -16.94 1.10 -12.34
C ASN A 45 -16.00 0.04 -12.91
N ALA A 46 -14.94 -0.31 -12.18
CA ALA A 46 -14.03 -1.38 -12.58
C ALA A 46 -14.74 -2.75 -12.61
N THR A 47 -15.60 -3.02 -11.63
CA THR A 47 -16.41 -4.25 -11.57
C THR A 47 -17.40 -4.32 -12.74
N VAL A 48 -18.08 -3.22 -13.06
CA VAL A 48 -18.99 -3.16 -14.23
C VAL A 48 -18.22 -3.43 -15.53
N LEU A 49 -17.05 -2.81 -15.69
CA LEU A 49 -16.23 -2.98 -16.88
C LEU A 49 -15.71 -4.43 -17.00
N ALA A 50 -15.33 -5.02 -15.89
CA ALA A 50 -14.86 -6.41 -15.86
C ALA A 50 -15.96 -7.41 -16.24
N ASN A 51 -17.16 -7.21 -15.70
CA ASN A 51 -18.32 -8.03 -16.07
C ASN A 51 -18.64 -7.89 -17.56
N PHE A 52 -18.49 -6.69 -18.14
CA PHE A 52 -18.66 -6.48 -19.58
C PHE A 52 -17.65 -7.28 -20.42
N PHE A 53 -16.42 -7.43 -19.93
CA PHE A 53 -15.37 -8.23 -20.60
C PHE A 53 -15.32 -9.69 -20.16
N ALA A 54 -16.30 -10.17 -19.39
CA ALA A 54 -16.33 -11.53 -18.81
C ALA A 54 -15.05 -11.88 -18.02
N ILE A 55 -14.46 -10.89 -17.31
CA ILE A 55 -13.32 -11.07 -16.43
C ILE A 55 -13.84 -11.46 -15.04
N SER A 56 -13.24 -12.47 -14.41
CA SER A 56 -13.67 -12.92 -13.09
C SER A 56 -13.52 -11.82 -12.02
N GLU A 57 -14.46 -11.76 -11.07
CA GLU A 57 -14.44 -10.80 -9.96
C GLU A 57 -13.16 -10.92 -9.11
N LEU A 58 -12.63 -12.14 -8.98
CA LEU A 58 -11.36 -12.38 -8.28
C LEU A 58 -10.20 -11.68 -8.99
N THR A 59 -10.12 -11.78 -10.32
CA THR A 59 -9.07 -11.12 -11.11
C THR A 59 -9.16 -9.60 -10.99
N VAL A 60 -10.38 -9.04 -11.00
CA VAL A 60 -10.61 -7.60 -10.80
C VAL A 60 -10.21 -7.17 -9.40
N GLY A 61 -10.59 -7.94 -8.38
CA GLY A 61 -10.23 -7.67 -7.00
C GLY A 61 -8.71 -7.66 -6.80
N LEU A 62 -8.02 -8.66 -7.31
CA LEU A 62 -6.56 -8.79 -7.16
C LEU A 62 -5.75 -7.80 -8.01
N THR A 63 -6.34 -7.19 -9.02
CA THR A 63 -5.66 -6.25 -9.92
C THR A 63 -6.17 -4.82 -9.75
N VAL A 64 -7.31 -4.50 -10.33
CA VAL A 64 -7.81 -3.13 -10.41
C VAL A 64 -8.15 -2.56 -9.03
N VAL A 65 -8.86 -3.33 -8.21
CA VAL A 65 -9.24 -2.90 -6.86
C VAL A 65 -8.00 -2.77 -5.97
N ALA A 66 -7.11 -3.76 -5.99
CA ALA A 66 -5.89 -3.73 -5.19
C ALA A 66 -4.98 -2.55 -5.57
N ILE A 67 -4.77 -2.29 -6.86
CA ILE A 67 -4.00 -1.14 -7.33
C ILE A 67 -4.71 0.17 -6.94
N GLY A 68 -6.02 0.26 -7.20
CA GLY A 68 -6.81 1.46 -6.92
C GLY A 68 -6.81 1.86 -5.45
N THR A 69 -6.99 0.90 -4.56
CA THR A 69 -6.95 1.13 -3.10
C THR A 69 -5.57 1.46 -2.56
N SER A 70 -4.50 1.04 -3.24
CA SER A 70 -3.11 1.33 -2.86
C SER A 70 -2.56 2.64 -3.44
N LEU A 71 -3.31 3.34 -4.29
CA LEU A 71 -2.86 4.63 -4.88
C LEU A 71 -2.57 5.70 -3.82
N PRO A 72 -3.37 5.88 -2.76
CA PRO A 72 -3.09 6.84 -1.71
C PRO A 72 -1.77 6.57 -0.99
N GLU A 73 -1.50 5.31 -0.65
CA GLU A 73 -0.27 4.88 0.01
C GLU A 73 0.93 5.10 -0.90
N LEU A 74 0.78 4.80 -2.19
CA LEU A 74 1.82 5.05 -3.19
C LEU A 74 2.12 6.54 -3.32
N ALA A 75 1.09 7.39 -3.39
CA ALA A 75 1.27 8.84 -3.45
C ALA A 75 2.00 9.38 -2.22
N THR A 76 1.65 8.91 -1.03
CA THR A 76 2.30 9.30 0.24
C THR A 76 3.76 8.84 0.28
N ALA A 77 4.03 7.59 -0.13
CA ALA A 77 5.39 7.05 -0.18
C ALA A 77 6.28 7.81 -1.18
N ILE A 78 5.75 8.15 -2.37
CA ILE A 78 6.47 8.94 -3.36
C ILE A 78 6.73 10.36 -2.84
N ALA A 79 5.75 11.01 -2.20
CA ALA A 79 5.90 12.35 -1.65
C ALA A 79 6.97 12.38 -0.54
N GLY A 80 6.96 11.41 0.37
CA GLY A 80 7.98 11.26 1.42
C GLY A 80 9.37 11.03 0.82
N ALA A 81 9.51 10.11 -0.12
CA ALA A 81 10.78 9.81 -0.78
C ALA A 81 11.35 11.02 -1.55
N ARG A 82 10.49 11.79 -2.23
CA ARG A 82 10.91 13.02 -2.94
C ARG A 82 11.39 14.13 -2.01
N LYS A 83 10.85 14.19 -0.79
CA LYS A 83 11.28 15.13 0.26
C LYS A 83 12.49 14.65 1.04
N GLY A 84 12.98 13.44 0.79
CA GLY A 84 14.04 12.80 1.56
C GLY A 84 13.58 12.29 2.94
N GLU A 85 12.27 12.25 3.17
CA GLU A 85 11.64 11.76 4.41
C GLU A 85 11.37 10.25 4.28
N ASN A 86 12.45 9.48 4.16
CA ASN A 86 12.36 8.03 3.90
C ASN A 86 11.65 7.26 5.03
N ASP A 87 11.77 7.73 6.27
CA ASP A 87 11.11 7.12 7.43
C ASP A 87 9.58 7.19 7.31
N ILE A 88 9.06 8.28 6.74
CA ILE A 88 7.63 8.45 6.46
C ILE A 88 7.20 7.48 5.38
N ALA A 89 7.96 7.37 4.29
CA ALA A 89 7.66 6.46 3.19
C ALA A 89 7.65 5.00 3.65
N ILE A 90 8.65 4.57 4.41
CA ILE A 90 8.76 3.21 4.94
C ILE A 90 7.68 2.94 5.97
N GLY A 91 7.47 3.87 6.90
CA GLY A 91 6.44 3.77 7.93
C GLY A 91 5.03 3.65 7.33
N ASN A 92 4.74 4.39 6.26
CA ASN A 92 3.48 4.30 5.53
C ASN A 92 3.27 2.91 4.91
N ILE A 93 4.29 2.33 4.26
CA ILE A 93 4.20 0.99 3.64
C ILE A 93 3.97 -0.08 4.71
N ILE A 94 4.74 -0.07 5.79
CA ILE A 94 4.61 -1.05 6.89
C ILE A 94 3.27 -0.87 7.59
N GLY A 95 2.88 0.38 7.88
CA GLY A 95 1.62 0.72 8.53
C GLY A 95 0.41 0.27 7.72
N ALA A 96 0.42 0.48 6.41
CA ALA A 96 -0.64 0.02 5.51
C ALA A 96 -0.76 -1.51 5.52
N ASN A 97 0.36 -2.25 5.48
CA ASN A 97 0.33 -3.72 5.55
C ASN A 97 -0.26 -4.20 6.88
N ILE A 98 0.13 -3.61 8.00
CA ILE A 98 -0.42 -3.96 9.33
C ILE A 98 -1.92 -3.65 9.37
N LEU A 99 -2.34 -2.48 8.89
CA LEU A 99 -3.73 -2.08 8.87
C LEU A 99 -4.58 -3.04 8.02
N ASN A 100 -4.08 -3.41 6.85
CA ASN A 100 -4.77 -4.35 5.96
C ASN A 100 -4.93 -5.73 6.60
N ILE A 101 -3.91 -6.24 7.28
CA ILE A 101 -4.01 -7.53 7.98
C ILE A 101 -4.98 -7.45 9.17
N VAL A 102 -4.85 -6.43 10.01
CA VAL A 102 -5.59 -6.34 11.27
C VAL A 102 -7.03 -5.89 11.07
N LEU A 103 -7.25 -4.82 10.28
CA LEU A 103 -8.59 -4.26 10.09
C LEU A 103 -9.28 -4.83 8.86
N VAL A 104 -8.64 -4.85 7.71
CA VAL A 104 -9.31 -5.22 6.46
C VAL A 104 -9.55 -6.73 6.40
N LEU A 105 -8.63 -7.54 6.88
CA LEU A 105 -8.80 -8.99 6.92
C LEU A 105 -9.37 -9.48 8.25
N GLY A 106 -8.85 -8.98 9.37
CA GLY A 106 -9.20 -9.49 10.70
C GLY A 106 -10.60 -9.09 11.16
N LEU A 107 -11.04 -7.86 10.94
CA LEU A 107 -12.35 -7.39 11.40
C LEU A 107 -13.52 -8.08 10.69
N PRO A 108 -13.56 -8.21 9.36
CA PRO A 108 -14.60 -8.99 8.67
C PRO A 108 -14.62 -10.46 9.11
N ALA A 109 -13.46 -11.08 9.33
CA ALA A 109 -13.38 -12.46 9.79
C ALA A 109 -13.99 -12.67 11.19
N LEU A 110 -13.97 -11.64 12.05
CA LEU A 110 -14.61 -11.66 13.36
C LEU A 110 -16.12 -11.44 13.29
N ILE A 111 -16.58 -10.56 12.38
CA ILE A 111 -17.99 -10.17 12.27
C ILE A 111 -18.78 -11.22 11.48
N ALA A 112 -18.22 -11.73 10.40
CA ALA A 112 -18.83 -12.68 9.50
C ALA A 112 -17.79 -13.77 9.12
N PRO A 113 -17.56 -14.76 10.00
CA PRO A 113 -16.62 -15.83 9.70
C PRO A 113 -17.05 -16.57 8.43
N GLY A 114 -16.17 -16.61 7.45
CA GLY A 114 -16.37 -17.27 6.16
C GLY A 114 -15.19 -18.18 5.82
N THR A 115 -15.39 -19.06 4.84
CA THR A 115 -14.32 -19.91 4.33
C THR A 115 -13.58 -19.17 3.23
N PHE A 116 -12.25 -19.05 3.35
CA PHE A 116 -11.39 -18.60 2.26
C PHE A 116 -11.05 -19.78 1.35
N ALA A 117 -10.91 -19.51 0.06
CA ALA A 117 -10.32 -20.48 -0.84
C ALA A 117 -8.90 -20.85 -0.35
N ALA A 118 -8.60 -22.14 -0.27
CA ALA A 118 -7.30 -22.61 0.23
C ALA A 118 -6.13 -22.01 -0.58
N GLU A 119 -6.35 -21.76 -1.85
CA GLU A 119 -5.38 -21.14 -2.76
C GLU A 119 -5.08 -19.67 -2.41
N ALA A 120 -6.08 -18.90 -2.02
CA ALA A 120 -5.89 -17.52 -1.58
C ALA A 120 -5.04 -17.45 -0.30
N PHE A 121 -5.21 -18.41 0.61
CA PHE A 121 -4.43 -18.45 1.85
C PHE A 121 -3.00 -18.92 1.61
N THR A 122 -2.80 -20.02 0.88
CA THR A 122 -1.45 -20.60 0.72
C THR A 122 -0.60 -19.85 -0.30
N ARG A 123 -1.19 -19.44 -1.42
CA ARG A 123 -0.51 -18.75 -2.51
C ARG A 123 -0.37 -17.26 -2.24
N ASP A 124 -1.49 -16.55 -2.09
CA ASP A 124 -1.49 -15.08 -2.10
C ASP A 124 -0.99 -14.50 -0.77
N TYR A 125 -1.47 -15.05 0.35
CA TYR A 125 -0.98 -14.66 1.68
C TYR A 125 0.48 -15.03 1.89
N GLY A 126 0.92 -16.20 1.39
CA GLY A 126 2.32 -16.64 1.46
C GLY A 126 3.25 -15.69 0.71
N VAL A 127 2.89 -15.26 -0.48
CA VAL A 127 3.65 -14.28 -1.27
C VAL A 127 3.68 -12.92 -0.58
N MET A 128 2.55 -12.44 -0.09
CA MET A 128 2.47 -11.19 0.67
C MET A 128 3.42 -11.21 1.89
N LEU A 129 3.40 -12.27 2.67
CA LEU A 129 4.25 -12.43 3.84
C LEU A 129 5.74 -12.46 3.45
N LEU A 130 6.09 -13.23 2.41
CA LEU A 130 7.46 -13.33 1.91
C LEU A 130 8.00 -11.96 1.46
N VAL A 131 7.23 -11.22 0.65
CA VAL A 131 7.62 -9.88 0.16
C VAL A 131 7.76 -8.90 1.32
N SER A 132 6.85 -8.95 2.29
CA SER A 132 6.91 -8.09 3.49
C SER A 132 8.16 -8.37 4.33
N LEU A 133 8.53 -9.64 4.51
CA LEU A 133 9.75 -10.05 5.23
C LEU A 133 11.02 -9.63 4.46
N ILE A 134 11.05 -9.79 3.15
CA ILE A 134 12.16 -9.31 2.31
C ILE A 134 12.30 -7.80 2.44
N PHE A 135 11.21 -7.05 2.34
CA PHE A 135 11.22 -5.60 2.51
C PHE A 135 11.73 -5.18 3.89
N ALA A 136 11.23 -5.81 4.96
CA ALA A 136 11.69 -5.57 6.32
C ALA A 136 13.19 -5.85 6.49
N ALA A 137 13.68 -6.97 5.94
CA ALA A 137 15.11 -7.34 5.97
C ALA A 137 15.97 -6.33 5.19
N LEU A 138 15.50 -5.82 4.04
CA LEU A 138 16.20 -4.80 3.27
C LEU A 138 16.29 -3.47 4.03
N CYS A 139 15.22 -3.06 4.70
CA CYS A 139 15.20 -1.86 5.56
C CYS A 139 16.15 -2.01 6.75
N TRP A 140 16.18 -3.19 7.39
CA TRP A 140 17.07 -3.47 8.51
C TRP A 140 18.56 -3.41 8.10
N ARG A 141 18.93 -4.09 7.01
CA ARG A 141 20.34 -4.17 6.57
C ARG A 141 20.92 -2.83 6.11
N ARG A 142 20.11 -1.94 5.51
CA ARG A 142 20.57 -0.69 4.89
C ARG A 142 20.23 0.58 5.68
N LYS A 143 20.02 0.47 6.99
CA LYS A 143 19.69 1.64 7.85
C LYS A 143 18.59 2.51 7.20
N GLN A 144 17.48 1.88 6.84
CA GLN A 144 16.26 2.54 6.37
C GLN A 144 16.29 3.09 4.93
N GLN A 145 17.26 2.70 4.11
CA GLN A 145 17.28 3.15 2.70
C GLN A 145 17.45 1.98 1.74
N PRO A 146 16.34 1.30 1.35
CA PRO A 146 16.39 0.34 0.26
C PRO A 146 16.87 1.03 -1.02
N GLY A 147 17.95 0.52 -1.62
CA GLY A 147 18.55 1.12 -2.82
C GLY A 147 17.63 0.94 -4.05
N ARG A 148 17.89 1.70 -5.11
CA ARG A 148 17.14 1.63 -6.38
C ARG A 148 17.05 0.22 -6.96
N LEU A 149 18.12 -0.59 -6.82
CA LEU A 149 18.13 -1.97 -7.29
C LEU A 149 17.13 -2.85 -6.50
N ALA A 150 17.07 -2.69 -5.17
CA ALA A 150 16.10 -3.40 -4.34
C ALA A 150 14.66 -3.02 -4.72
N GLY A 151 14.39 -1.74 -4.93
CA GLY A 151 13.10 -1.27 -5.42
C GLY A 151 12.73 -1.83 -6.80
N ALA A 152 13.69 -1.86 -7.74
CA ALA A 152 13.48 -2.43 -9.07
C ALA A 152 13.19 -3.93 -9.02
N LEU A 153 13.88 -4.68 -8.16
CA LEU A 153 13.64 -6.12 -7.96
C LEU A 153 12.26 -6.40 -7.34
N LEU A 154 11.85 -5.61 -6.35
CA LEU A 154 10.51 -5.73 -5.75
C LEU A 154 9.42 -5.39 -6.77
N LEU A 155 9.59 -4.33 -7.55
CA LEU A 155 8.65 -3.96 -8.61
C LEU A 155 8.59 -5.04 -9.71
N GLY A 156 9.74 -5.56 -10.14
CA GLY A 156 9.82 -6.65 -11.11
C GLY A 156 9.14 -7.93 -10.59
N GLY A 157 9.35 -8.27 -9.32
CA GLY A 157 8.66 -9.38 -8.65
C GLY A 157 7.14 -9.19 -8.62
N PHE A 158 6.67 -7.97 -8.35
CA PHE A 158 5.24 -7.65 -8.39
C PHE A 158 4.64 -7.80 -9.80
N VAL A 159 5.31 -7.29 -10.83
CA VAL A 159 4.86 -7.43 -12.22
C VAL A 159 4.84 -8.90 -12.64
N LEU A 160 5.86 -9.67 -12.26
CA LEU A 160 5.92 -11.11 -12.54
C LEU A 160 4.79 -11.86 -11.83
N TRP A 161 4.49 -11.49 -10.57
CA TRP A 161 3.37 -12.03 -9.80
C TRP A 161 2.02 -11.74 -10.46
N LEU A 162 1.79 -10.51 -10.91
CA LEU A 162 0.58 -10.15 -11.66
C LEU A 162 0.45 -10.93 -12.96
N ALA A 163 1.54 -11.08 -13.70
CA ALA A 163 1.56 -11.90 -14.91
C ALA A 163 1.22 -13.36 -14.61
N MET A 164 1.80 -13.94 -13.55
CA MET A 164 1.48 -15.30 -13.11
C MET A 164 0.01 -15.44 -12.71
N LEU A 165 -0.55 -14.49 -11.97
CA LEU A 165 -1.97 -14.48 -11.62
C LEU A 165 -2.86 -14.46 -12.87
N TYR A 166 -2.52 -13.62 -13.83
CA TYR A 166 -3.25 -13.55 -15.09
C TYR A 166 -3.24 -14.86 -15.87
N TRP A 167 -2.12 -15.58 -15.85
CA TRP A 167 -1.99 -16.89 -16.54
C TRP A 167 -2.66 -18.03 -15.78
N THR A 168 -2.75 -17.97 -14.47
CA THR A 168 -3.28 -19.06 -13.61
C THR A 168 -4.74 -18.83 -13.19
N ALA A 169 -5.23 -17.60 -13.25
CA ALA A 169 -6.64 -17.32 -12.97
C ALA A 169 -7.51 -17.84 -14.13
N PRO A 170 -8.62 -18.53 -13.85
CA PRO A 170 -9.60 -18.82 -14.89
C PRO A 170 -10.11 -17.49 -15.45
N LEU A 171 -9.77 -17.23 -16.72
CA LEU A 171 -10.11 -15.97 -17.41
C LEU A 171 -11.61 -15.82 -17.64
N PHE A 172 -12.38 -16.92 -17.52
CA PHE A 172 -13.81 -16.91 -17.79
C PHE A 172 -14.55 -17.56 -16.62
N VAL A 173 -15.62 -16.91 -16.20
CA VAL A 173 -16.64 -17.52 -15.34
C VAL A 173 -17.45 -18.47 -16.21
N GLU A 174 -17.41 -19.79 -15.93
CA GLU A 174 -18.41 -20.72 -16.45
C GLU A 174 -19.78 -20.46 -15.82
#